data_fffbbcbf4f928c3a9d5804eac60deb71
#
_entry.id   fffbbcbf4f928c3a9d5804eac60deb71
#
_cell.length_a   1.000
_cell.length_b   1.000
_cell.length_c   1.000
_cell.angle_alpha   90.00
_cell.angle_beta   90.00
_cell.angle_gamma   90.00
#
_symmetry.space_group_name_H-M   'P 1'
#
loop_
_entity.id
_entity.type
_entity.pdbx_description
1 polymer ?
#
loop_
_entity_poly.entity_id
_entity_poly.type
_entity_poly.pdbx_seq_one_letter_code
_entity_poly.pdbx_strand_id
1 'polypeptide(L)'
;MSDNLDLVRSIYADWERGDFRSAEWADPQIDWVMADGPLQGTWTGVAGMALGWREWLSAWKDLRVEVDRYFELDEGRVLVLTRGIARGAASGIDTGEMRAESANLFHIRDGKVTRLVIYWESRDRALADLGLEG
;
A
#
# COMPACT_ATOMS: atom_id res chain seq x y z
N MET A 1 0.87 8.91 21.75
CA MET A 1 0.31 8.56 20.42
C MET A 1 1.18 9.19 19.36
N SER A 2 1.42 8.45 18.32
CA SER A 2 2.29 8.88 17.24
C SER A 2 1.50 9.60 16.17
N ASP A 3 1.95 10.77 15.75
CA ASP A 3 1.36 11.49 14.62
C ASP A 3 1.48 10.68 13.32
N ASN A 4 2.56 9.93 13.18
CA ASN A 4 2.78 9.08 12.02
C ASN A 4 1.75 7.95 11.94
N LEU A 5 1.46 7.32 13.07
CA LEU A 5 0.45 6.27 13.12
C LEU A 5 -0.94 6.83 12.80
N ASP A 6 -1.27 8.01 13.33
CA ASP A 6 -2.54 8.67 13.04
C ASP A 6 -2.65 9.02 11.55
N LEU A 7 -1.56 9.49 10.94
CA LEU A 7 -1.50 9.77 9.51
C LEU A 7 -1.81 8.50 8.70
N VAL A 8 -1.15 7.40 9.01
CA VAL A 8 -1.34 6.13 8.29
C VAL A 8 -2.77 5.62 8.45
N ARG A 9 -3.33 5.72 9.65
CA ARG A 9 -4.72 5.33 9.87
C ARG A 9 -5.70 6.16 9.04
N SER A 10 -5.44 7.44 8.88
CA SER A 10 -6.29 8.31 8.07
C SER A 10 -6.23 7.93 6.58
N ILE A 11 -5.05 7.51 6.11
CA ILE A 11 -4.89 7.03 4.74
C ILE A 11 -5.74 5.79 4.51
N TYR A 12 -5.68 4.82 5.41
CA TYR A 12 -6.48 3.59 5.29
C TYR A 12 -7.97 3.84 5.43
N ALA A 13 -8.37 4.83 6.22
CA ALA A 13 -9.77 5.20 6.30
C ALA A 13 -10.32 5.63 4.93
N ASP A 14 -9.53 6.37 4.16
CA ASP A 14 -9.91 6.75 2.80
C ASP A 14 -9.95 5.53 1.87
N TRP A 15 -8.94 4.68 1.95
CA TRP A 15 -8.87 3.48 1.09
C TRP A 15 -10.00 2.50 1.38
N GLU A 16 -10.39 2.35 2.63
CA GLU A 16 -11.51 1.48 3.01
C GLU A 16 -12.85 1.98 2.43
N ARG A 17 -12.96 3.29 2.19
CA ARG A 17 -14.12 3.88 1.50
C ARG A 17 -14.00 3.79 -0.02
N GLY A 18 -12.93 3.21 -0.53
CA GLY A 18 -12.66 3.15 -1.96
C GLY A 18 -12.08 4.42 -2.55
N ASP A 19 -11.67 5.37 -1.71
CA ASP A 19 -11.03 6.61 -2.16
C ASP A 19 -9.51 6.46 -2.18
N PHE A 20 -8.98 6.20 -3.38
CA PHE A 20 -7.54 6.07 -3.60
C PHE A 20 -6.95 7.33 -4.26
N ARG A 21 -7.73 8.40 -4.38
CA ARG A 21 -7.31 9.61 -5.09
C ARG A 21 -6.62 10.64 -4.21
N SER A 22 -6.88 10.61 -2.91
CA SER A 22 -6.29 11.56 -1.99
C SER A 22 -4.78 11.38 -1.95
N ALA A 23 -4.05 12.48 -2.11
CA ALA A 23 -2.59 12.47 -2.09
C ALA A 23 -2.03 13.56 -1.17
N GLU A 24 -2.87 14.14 -0.32
CA GLU A 24 -2.44 15.18 0.61
C GLU A 24 -1.41 14.68 1.60
N TRP A 25 -1.46 13.39 1.89
CA TRP A 25 -0.53 12.73 2.80
C TRP A 25 0.85 12.48 2.19
N ALA A 26 0.99 12.63 0.89
CA ALA A 26 2.21 12.28 0.16
C ALA A 26 3.14 13.48 0.01
N ASP A 27 4.45 13.24 0.19
CA ASP A 27 5.47 14.21 -0.16
C ASP A 27 5.42 14.45 -1.68
N PRO A 28 5.66 15.68 -2.16
CA PRO A 28 5.67 15.95 -3.62
C PRO A 28 6.61 15.06 -4.43
N GLN A 29 7.65 14.52 -3.78
CA GLN A 29 8.62 13.64 -4.42
C GLN A 29 8.53 12.19 -3.93
N ILE A 30 7.35 11.79 -3.47
CA ILE A 30 7.14 10.43 -2.97
C ILE A 30 7.58 9.37 -3.98
N ASP A 31 8.17 8.28 -3.48
CA ASP A 31 8.38 7.07 -4.24
C ASP A 31 7.30 6.07 -3.89
N TRP A 32 6.52 5.66 -4.89
CA TRP A 32 5.51 4.64 -4.76
C TRP A 32 6.05 3.36 -5.37
N VAL A 33 6.30 2.34 -4.56
CA VAL A 33 7.01 1.12 -4.97
C VAL A 33 6.09 -0.08 -4.86
N MET A 34 5.94 -0.80 -5.96
CA MET A 34 5.30 -2.12 -5.97
C MET A 34 6.41 -3.16 -5.98
N ALA A 35 6.64 -3.79 -4.85
CA ALA A 35 7.75 -4.73 -4.68
C ALA A 35 7.47 -6.10 -5.28
N ASP A 36 6.20 -6.47 -5.40
CA ASP A 36 5.79 -7.75 -5.98
C ASP A 36 4.40 -7.64 -6.61
N GLY A 37 3.86 -8.78 -7.06
CA GLY A 37 2.55 -8.83 -7.69
C GLY A 37 2.63 -8.65 -9.20
N PRO A 38 1.47 -8.49 -9.86
CA PRO A 38 1.42 -8.40 -11.33
C PRO A 38 1.99 -7.11 -11.89
N LEU A 39 2.06 -6.05 -11.08
CA LEU A 39 2.64 -4.76 -11.48
C LEU A 39 3.77 -4.44 -10.54
N GLN A 40 5.00 -4.41 -11.04
CA GLN A 40 6.18 -4.12 -10.23
C GLN A 40 6.90 -2.90 -10.78
N GLY A 41 7.50 -2.11 -9.89
CA GLY A 41 8.27 -0.95 -10.28
C GLY A 41 8.22 0.16 -9.25
N THR A 42 8.79 1.29 -9.64
CA THR A 42 8.81 2.51 -8.83
C THR A 42 8.27 3.68 -9.63
N TRP A 43 7.31 4.39 -9.04
CA TRP A 43 6.76 5.62 -9.62
C TRP A 43 7.09 6.77 -8.69
N THR A 44 7.67 7.83 -9.23
CA THR A 44 8.18 8.95 -8.44
C THR A 44 7.31 10.19 -8.59
N GLY A 45 7.10 10.89 -7.48
CA GLY A 45 6.28 12.09 -7.42
C GLY A 45 4.80 11.79 -7.32
N VAL A 46 4.00 12.80 -6.98
CA VAL A 46 2.55 12.64 -6.83
C VAL A 46 1.90 12.23 -8.15
N ALA A 47 2.32 12.83 -9.26
CA ALA A 47 1.80 12.47 -10.58
C ALA A 47 2.16 11.03 -10.96
N GLY A 48 3.40 10.62 -10.66
CA GLY A 48 3.84 9.24 -10.89
C GLY A 48 3.06 8.26 -10.02
N MET A 49 2.86 8.58 -8.76
CA MET A 49 2.05 7.76 -7.85
C MET A 49 0.63 7.61 -8.36
N ALA A 50 0.01 8.69 -8.84
CA ALA A 50 -1.34 8.63 -9.38
C ALA A 50 -1.42 7.70 -10.60
N LEU A 51 -0.40 7.73 -11.45
CA LEU A 51 -0.32 6.83 -12.61
C LEU A 51 -0.18 5.37 -12.16
N GLY A 52 0.68 5.10 -11.18
CA GLY A 52 0.87 3.75 -10.63
C GLY A 52 -0.41 3.21 -10.02
N TRP A 53 -1.10 4.02 -9.24
CA TRP A 53 -2.41 3.65 -8.67
C TRP A 53 -3.43 3.33 -9.75
N ARG A 54 -3.48 4.14 -10.81
CA ARG A 54 -4.41 3.91 -11.92
C ARG A 54 -4.13 2.56 -12.60
N GLU A 55 -2.87 2.27 -12.87
CA GLU A 55 -2.48 1.01 -13.49
C GLU A 55 -2.79 -0.17 -12.58
N TRP A 56 -2.50 -0.03 -11.28
CA TRP A 56 -2.77 -1.05 -10.29
C TRP A 56 -4.27 -1.35 -10.19
N LEU A 57 -5.08 -0.29 -10.05
CA LEU A 57 -6.52 -0.44 -9.90
C LEU A 57 -7.19 -0.99 -11.17
N SER A 58 -6.59 -0.76 -12.35
CA SER A 58 -7.13 -1.29 -13.60
C SER A 58 -6.99 -2.81 -13.72
N ALA A 59 -6.07 -3.41 -12.96
CA ALA A 59 -5.85 -4.86 -12.96
C ALA A 59 -6.90 -5.60 -12.11
N TRP A 60 -7.68 -4.90 -11.31
CA TRP A 60 -8.57 -5.52 -10.34
C TRP A 60 -9.98 -4.98 -10.41
N LYS A 61 -10.96 -5.85 -10.13
CA LYS A 61 -12.34 -5.46 -9.84
C LYS A 61 -12.57 -5.54 -8.34
N ASP A 62 -13.31 -4.58 -7.82
CA ASP A 62 -13.77 -4.60 -6.43
C ASP A 62 -12.61 -4.77 -5.43
N LEU A 63 -11.49 -4.09 -5.71
CA LEU A 63 -10.36 -4.13 -4.80
C LEU A 63 -10.74 -3.54 -3.46
N ARG A 64 -10.53 -4.33 -2.39
CA ARG A 64 -10.70 -3.90 -1.01
C ARG A 64 -9.43 -4.20 -0.24
N VAL A 65 -9.11 -3.34 0.69
CA VAL A 65 -7.95 -3.51 1.57
C VAL A 65 -8.44 -3.50 3.00
N GLU A 66 -8.14 -4.56 3.74
CA GLU A 66 -8.46 -4.66 5.16
C GLU A 66 -7.16 -4.64 5.95
N VAL A 67 -7.16 -3.92 7.05
CA VAL A 67 -5.98 -3.81 7.92
C VAL A 67 -6.04 -4.89 9.01
N ASP A 68 -4.95 -5.65 9.13
CA ASP A 68 -4.79 -6.62 10.21
C ASP A 68 -4.06 -6.00 11.41
N ARG A 69 -2.93 -5.33 11.17
CA ARG A 69 -2.11 -4.76 12.24
C ARG A 69 -1.28 -3.58 11.77
N TYR A 70 -1.01 -2.66 12.69
CA TYR A 70 -0.08 -1.55 12.52
C TYR A 70 1.13 -1.75 13.42
N PHE A 71 2.32 -1.49 12.90
CA PHE A 71 3.57 -1.50 13.67
C PHE A 71 4.32 -0.21 13.44
N GLU A 72 4.60 0.54 14.50
CA GLU A 72 5.59 1.62 14.41
C GLU A 72 6.96 1.00 14.59
N LEU A 73 7.79 1.08 13.55
CA LEU A 73 9.13 0.50 13.59
C LEU A 73 10.14 1.45 14.23
N ASP A 74 9.98 2.73 13.94
CA ASP A 74 10.81 3.81 14.49
C ASP A 74 10.11 5.15 14.24
N GLU A 75 10.83 6.26 14.44
CA GLU A 75 10.26 7.61 14.32
C GLU A 75 9.82 7.97 12.90
N GLY A 76 10.25 7.24 11.89
CA GLY A 76 9.96 7.55 10.50
C GLY A 76 9.37 6.41 9.69
N ARG A 77 9.07 5.26 10.30
CA ARG A 77 8.54 4.12 9.55
C ARG A 77 7.38 3.45 10.26
N VAL A 78 6.33 3.20 9.48
CA VAL A 78 5.15 2.43 9.95
C VAL A 78 4.94 1.28 8.98
N LEU A 79 4.85 0.07 9.51
CA LEU A 79 4.51 -1.13 8.73
C LEU A 79 3.06 -1.48 9.00
N VAL A 80 2.30 -1.72 7.94
CA VAL A 80 0.90 -2.12 8.06
C VAL A 80 0.73 -3.48 7.41
N LEU A 81 0.22 -4.43 8.17
CA LEU A 81 -0.14 -5.74 7.64
C LEU A 81 -1.58 -5.69 7.19
N THR A 82 -1.80 -6.03 5.93
CA THR A 82 -3.10 -5.91 5.30
C THR A 82 -3.50 -7.20 4.59
N ARG A 83 -4.78 -7.30 4.26
CA ARG A 83 -5.30 -8.29 3.32
C ARG A 83 -5.92 -7.56 2.15
N GLY A 84 -5.46 -7.90 0.97
CA GLY A 84 -6.07 -7.44 -0.26
C GLY A 84 -7.09 -8.45 -0.74
N ILE A 85 -8.27 -7.98 -1.12
CA ILE A 85 -9.35 -8.81 -1.64
C ILE A 85 -9.76 -8.21 -2.97
N ALA A 86 -9.68 -8.98 -4.04
CA ALA A 86 -9.93 -8.45 -5.38
C ALA A 86 -10.31 -9.56 -6.36
N ARG A 87 -10.83 -9.14 -7.50
CA ARG A 87 -11.07 -10.03 -8.65
C ARG A 87 -10.24 -9.53 -9.82
N GLY A 88 -9.67 -10.45 -10.58
CA GLY A 88 -8.94 -10.09 -11.78
C GLY A 88 -9.86 -9.46 -12.82
N ALA A 89 -9.47 -8.31 -13.36
CA ALA A 89 -10.24 -7.59 -14.37
C ALA A 89 -9.88 -7.94 -15.80
N ALA A 90 -8.72 -8.54 -16.00
CA ALA A 90 -8.23 -8.87 -17.32
C ALA A 90 -8.91 -10.11 -17.88
N SER A 91 -9.20 -10.14 -19.17
CA SER A 91 -9.67 -11.26 -19.96
C SER A 91 -11.13 -11.66 -19.88
N GLY A 92 -11.96 -10.99 -19.11
CA GLY A 92 -13.38 -11.31 -19.01
C GLY A 92 -13.69 -12.67 -18.37
N ILE A 93 -12.68 -13.35 -17.86
CA ILE A 93 -12.85 -14.58 -17.12
C ILE A 93 -12.88 -14.22 -15.64
N ASP A 94 -14.00 -14.47 -15.00
CA ASP A 94 -14.12 -14.29 -13.56
C ASP A 94 -13.40 -15.47 -12.89
N THR A 95 -12.20 -15.22 -12.39
CA THR A 95 -11.41 -16.22 -11.68
C THR A 95 -11.81 -16.35 -10.23
N GLY A 96 -12.86 -15.63 -9.81
CA GLY A 96 -13.29 -15.60 -8.44
C GLY A 96 -12.51 -14.59 -7.60
N GLU A 97 -12.83 -14.58 -6.32
CA GLU A 97 -12.20 -13.67 -5.38
C GLU A 97 -10.79 -14.16 -5.02
N MET A 98 -9.84 -13.27 -5.16
CA MET A 98 -8.46 -13.50 -4.74
C MET A 98 -8.18 -12.78 -3.44
N ARG A 99 -7.48 -13.43 -2.53
CA ARG A 99 -7.06 -12.86 -1.26
C ARG A 99 -5.55 -12.93 -1.15
N ALA A 100 -4.95 -11.82 -0.80
CA ALA A 100 -3.51 -11.75 -0.64
C ALA A 100 -3.17 -11.23 0.75
N GLU A 101 -2.19 -11.86 1.39
CA GLU A 101 -1.61 -11.34 2.64
C GLU A 101 -0.51 -10.37 2.25
N SER A 102 -0.79 -9.10 2.49
CA SER A 102 0.03 -7.98 2.04
C SER A 102 0.68 -7.26 3.20
N ALA A 103 1.69 -6.47 2.89
CA ALA A 103 2.30 -5.54 3.84
C ALA A 103 2.64 -4.26 3.11
N ASN A 104 2.44 -3.14 3.78
CA ASN A 104 2.77 -1.82 3.26
C ASN A 104 3.70 -1.11 4.23
N LEU A 105 4.84 -0.67 3.72
CA LEU A 105 5.82 0.05 4.53
C LEU A 105 5.80 1.52 4.16
N PHE A 106 5.48 2.36 5.15
CA PHE A 106 5.44 3.81 4.99
C PHE A 106 6.69 4.43 5.59
N HIS A 107 7.42 5.19 4.79
CA HIS A 107 8.49 6.08 5.27
C HIS A 107 7.90 7.47 5.37
N ILE A 108 7.98 8.07 6.54
CA ILE A 108 7.31 9.34 6.86
C ILE A 108 8.34 10.35 7.35
N ARG A 109 8.24 11.58 6.84
CA ARG A 109 9.09 12.68 7.26
C ARG A 109 8.26 13.96 7.25
N ASP A 110 8.33 14.70 8.35
CA ASP A 110 7.62 15.99 8.48
C ASP A 110 6.13 15.90 8.17
N GLY A 111 5.48 14.80 8.60
CA GLY A 111 4.04 14.61 8.42
C GLY A 111 3.62 14.20 7.01
N LYS A 112 4.59 13.82 6.17
CA LYS A 112 4.31 13.37 4.80
C LYS A 112 4.99 12.04 4.52
N VAL A 113 4.34 11.21 3.72
CA VAL A 113 4.91 9.94 3.28
C VAL A 113 5.89 10.21 2.15
N THR A 114 7.16 9.89 2.37
CA THR A 114 8.22 10.08 1.37
C THR A 114 8.43 8.84 0.50
N ARG A 115 8.04 7.67 1.01
CA ARG A 115 8.14 6.42 0.28
C ARG A 115 7.08 5.46 0.81
N LEU A 116 6.39 4.79 -0.11
CA LEU A 116 5.44 3.73 0.22
C LEU A 116 5.86 2.49 -0.56
N VAL A 117 6.19 1.42 0.14
CA VAL A 117 6.55 0.14 -0.47
C VAL A 117 5.41 -0.85 -0.23
N ILE A 118 4.86 -1.38 -1.30
CA ILE A 118 3.73 -2.29 -1.25
C ILE A 118 4.20 -3.71 -1.60
N TYR A 119 4.03 -4.63 -0.65
CA TYR A 119 4.23 -6.06 -0.85
C TYR A 119 2.84 -6.68 -0.97
N TRP A 120 2.37 -6.88 -2.20
CA TRP A 120 1.00 -7.32 -2.44
C TRP A 120 0.75 -8.76 -2.01
N GLU A 121 1.68 -9.66 -2.34
CA GLU A 121 1.53 -11.09 -2.09
C GLU A 121 2.54 -11.66 -1.08
N SER A 122 3.55 -10.89 -0.71
CA SER A 122 4.72 -11.40 0.00
C SER A 122 4.90 -10.75 1.35
N ARG A 123 3.88 -10.87 2.22
CA ARG A 123 3.98 -10.37 3.60
C ARG A 123 5.23 -10.91 4.28
N ASP A 124 5.52 -12.20 4.09
CA ASP A 124 6.70 -12.83 4.70
C ASP A 124 8.00 -12.19 4.24
N ARG A 125 8.08 -11.81 2.96
CA ARG A 125 9.24 -11.11 2.43
C ARG A 125 9.43 -9.75 3.10
N ALA A 126 8.33 -9.01 3.30
CA ALA A 126 8.41 -7.73 3.99
C ALA A 126 8.92 -7.90 5.41
N LEU A 127 8.41 -8.89 6.13
CA LEU A 127 8.85 -9.16 7.50
C LEU A 127 10.32 -9.58 7.54
N ALA A 128 10.75 -10.40 6.59
CA ALA A 128 12.15 -10.84 6.50
C ALA A 128 13.09 -9.66 6.18
N ASP A 129 12.71 -8.82 5.20
CA ASP A 129 13.50 -7.65 4.81
C ASP A 129 13.69 -6.67 5.98
N LEU A 130 12.73 -6.61 6.88
CA LEU A 130 12.76 -5.72 8.04
C LEU A 130 13.30 -6.40 9.31
N GLY A 131 13.65 -7.69 9.23
CA GLY A 131 14.12 -8.43 10.40
C GLY A 131 13.04 -8.72 11.43
N LEU A 132 11.79 -8.76 11.02
CA LEU A 132 10.63 -8.94 11.91
C LEU A 132 10.00 -10.32 11.76
N GLU A 133 10.81 -11.35 11.66
CA GLU A 133 10.29 -12.70 11.54
C GLU A 133 9.54 -13.15 12.79
N GLY A 134 8.42 -13.79 12.58
CA GLY A 134 7.66 -14.37 13.67
C GLY A 134 6.18 -14.31 13.51
#